data_f54912f58e01d829b6afebbaeca000ad
#
_entry.id   f54912f58e01d829b6afebbaeca000ad
#
_cell.length_a   1.000
_cell.length_b   1.000
_cell.length_c   1.000
_cell.angle_alpha   90.00
_cell.angle_beta   90.00
_cell.angle_gamma   90.00
#
_symmetry.space_group_name_H-M   'P 1'
#
loop_
_entity.id
_entity.type
_entity.pdbx_description
1 polymer ?
#
loop_
_entity_poly.entity_id
_entity_poly.type
_entity_poly.pdbx_seq_one_letter_code
_entity_poly.pdbx_strand_id
1 'polypeptide(L)'
;ISITPTMVQDLLAATGDSFTLSDGTTIDCTNATKVLQHDLYWKYLSSGSNMSEGNDLCDALFAEAAEYAFDSALENMNASSLMKLVSTMMGGLEDRRVMIWLADATEQGYIEDMGYSGSMTAASQQDPTLGVFVNFWAGSKLGWWLGMDTQVSSPVTGNDGSRTYHVTTTLTNFMTAQEAK
;
A
#
# COMPACT_ATOMS: atom_id res chain seq x y z
N ILE A 1 -6.07 -11.16 -5.40
CA ILE A 1 -5.55 -10.43 -4.23
C ILE A 1 -4.51 -9.46 -4.74
N SER A 2 -4.59 -8.20 -4.33
CA SER A 2 -3.57 -7.19 -4.57
C SER A 2 -2.89 -6.86 -3.25
N ILE A 3 -1.57 -6.78 -3.26
CA ILE A 3 -0.76 -6.47 -2.08
C ILE A 3 0.21 -5.31 -2.38
N THR A 4 0.67 -4.65 -1.33
CA THR A 4 1.64 -3.56 -1.41
C THR A 4 3.02 -4.00 -0.90
N PRO A 5 4.11 -3.29 -1.26
CA PRO A 5 5.44 -3.52 -0.68
C PRO A 5 5.46 -3.47 0.86
N THR A 6 4.63 -2.61 1.46
CA THR A 6 4.49 -2.56 2.93
C THR A 6 3.93 -3.88 3.48
N MET A 7 3.00 -4.52 2.76
CA MET A 7 2.48 -5.82 3.17
C MET A 7 3.55 -6.91 3.13
N VAL A 8 4.44 -6.90 2.13
CA VAL A 8 5.61 -7.80 2.09
C VAL A 8 6.48 -7.59 3.33
N GLN A 9 6.75 -6.34 3.71
CA GLN A 9 7.50 -6.01 4.92
C GLN A 9 6.81 -6.52 6.20
N ASP A 10 5.49 -6.37 6.30
CA ASP A 10 4.71 -6.85 7.44
C ASP A 10 4.71 -8.37 7.55
N LEU A 11 4.67 -9.10 6.43
CA LEU A 11 4.80 -10.57 6.40
C LEU A 11 6.19 -11.00 6.89
N LEU A 12 7.26 -10.35 6.39
CA LEU A 12 8.62 -10.61 6.87
C LEU A 12 8.78 -10.28 8.37
N ALA A 13 8.09 -9.26 8.88
CA ALA A 13 8.07 -8.96 10.31
C ALA A 13 7.33 -10.04 11.12
N ALA A 14 6.31 -10.66 10.57
CA ALA A 14 5.56 -11.71 11.23
C ALA A 14 6.38 -13.03 11.35
N THR A 15 7.19 -13.34 10.33
CA THR A 15 8.05 -14.54 10.31
C THR A 15 9.42 -14.30 10.95
N GLY A 16 9.95 -13.09 10.88
CA GLY A 16 11.32 -12.75 11.29
C GLY A 16 12.35 -13.10 10.22
N ASP A 17 11.92 -13.38 9.00
CA ASP A 17 12.79 -13.83 7.92
C ASP A 17 13.41 -12.66 7.14
N SER A 18 14.48 -12.99 6.42
CA SER A 18 15.10 -12.16 5.41
C SER A 18 15.48 -13.05 4.24
N PHE A 19 15.53 -12.49 3.04
CA PHE A 19 15.99 -13.21 1.88
C PHE A 19 16.69 -12.31 0.86
N THR A 20 17.38 -12.91 -0.10
CA THR A 20 18.10 -12.20 -1.14
C THR A 20 17.42 -12.44 -2.48
N LEU A 21 16.98 -11.35 -3.11
CA LEU A 21 16.40 -11.33 -4.44
C LEU A 21 17.40 -11.85 -5.48
N SER A 22 16.91 -12.29 -6.62
CA SER A 22 17.71 -12.82 -7.73
C SER A 22 18.76 -11.83 -8.25
N ASP A 23 18.57 -10.53 -8.03
CA ASP A 23 19.52 -9.47 -8.36
C ASP A 23 20.63 -9.24 -7.30
N GLY A 24 20.63 -10.03 -6.22
CA GLY A 24 21.54 -9.92 -5.08
C GLY A 24 21.13 -8.92 -3.99
N THR A 25 19.97 -8.26 -4.12
CA THR A 25 19.46 -7.32 -3.11
C THR A 25 18.83 -8.09 -1.96
N THR A 26 19.28 -7.83 -0.72
CA THR A 26 18.70 -8.46 0.48
C THR A 26 17.59 -7.60 1.06
N ILE A 27 16.45 -8.23 1.38
CA ILE A 27 15.29 -7.61 2.03
C ILE A 27 14.94 -8.31 3.34
N ASP A 28 14.43 -7.53 4.27
CA ASP A 28 13.95 -7.95 5.58
C ASP A 28 12.79 -7.05 6.06
N CYS A 29 12.31 -7.29 7.28
CA CYS A 29 11.23 -6.50 7.89
C CYS A 29 11.56 -5.02 8.14
N THR A 30 12.79 -4.57 7.95
CA THR A 30 13.20 -3.17 8.18
C THR A 30 13.34 -2.36 6.90
N ASN A 31 13.53 -3.03 5.76
CA ASN A 31 13.89 -2.35 4.52
C ASN A 31 13.00 -2.69 3.32
N ALA A 32 12.19 -3.76 3.37
CA ALA A 32 11.48 -4.27 2.20
C ALA A 32 10.62 -3.21 1.49
N THR A 33 9.88 -2.38 2.23
CA THR A 33 9.08 -1.31 1.64
C THR A 33 9.94 -0.32 0.86
N LYS A 34 11.05 0.14 1.44
CA LYS A 34 11.96 1.08 0.81
C LYS A 34 12.63 0.48 -0.41
N VAL A 35 13.14 -0.74 -0.28
CA VAL A 35 13.81 -1.43 -1.39
C VAL A 35 12.86 -1.61 -2.57
N LEU A 36 11.67 -2.16 -2.34
CA LEU A 36 10.72 -2.49 -3.40
C LEU A 36 10.04 -1.26 -4.04
N GLN A 37 9.85 -0.16 -3.29
CA GLN A 37 9.22 1.05 -3.82
C GLN A 37 10.21 2.08 -4.38
N HIS A 38 11.43 2.13 -3.85
CA HIS A 38 12.38 3.19 -4.13
C HIS A 38 13.70 2.67 -4.68
N ASP A 39 14.43 1.82 -3.92
CA ASP A 39 15.82 1.51 -4.22
C ASP A 39 16.00 0.72 -5.52
N LEU A 40 15.13 -0.29 -5.78
CA LEU A 40 15.14 -1.05 -7.03
C LEU A 40 14.79 -0.16 -8.23
N TYR A 41 13.78 0.70 -8.06
CA TYR A 41 13.40 1.65 -9.08
C TYR A 41 14.57 2.59 -9.42
N TRP A 42 15.21 3.13 -8.39
CA TRP A 42 16.38 4.02 -8.57
C TRP A 42 17.54 3.29 -9.22
N LYS A 43 17.80 2.06 -8.82
CA LYS A 43 18.87 1.21 -9.38
C LYS A 43 18.67 0.92 -10.87
N TYR A 44 17.45 0.62 -11.31
CA TYR A 44 17.18 0.12 -12.67
C TYR A 44 16.63 1.15 -13.63
N LEU A 45 16.03 2.24 -13.16
CA LEU A 45 15.40 3.26 -14.00
C LEU A 45 16.17 4.58 -14.06
N SER A 46 16.96 4.92 -13.06
CA SER A 46 17.78 6.13 -13.08
C SER A 46 19.04 6.01 -13.94
N SER A 47 19.46 4.81 -14.28
CA SER A 47 20.73 4.54 -15.01
C SER A 47 20.65 4.75 -16.53
N GLY A 48 19.55 5.31 -17.07
CA GLY A 48 19.42 5.63 -18.50
C GLY A 48 19.20 4.42 -19.42
N SER A 49 18.97 3.24 -18.86
CA SER A 49 18.59 2.04 -19.60
C SER A 49 17.14 2.14 -20.10
N ASN A 50 16.73 1.26 -20.99
CA ASN A 50 15.37 1.16 -21.49
C ASN A 50 14.37 1.10 -20.32
N MET A 51 13.54 2.14 -20.15
CA MET A 51 12.59 2.26 -19.02
C MET A 51 11.61 1.09 -18.93
N SER A 52 11.26 0.46 -20.06
CA SER A 52 10.37 -0.71 -20.08
C SER A 52 11.04 -1.92 -19.43
N GLU A 53 12.26 -2.23 -19.82
CA GLU A 53 13.01 -3.36 -19.26
C GLU A 53 13.30 -3.18 -17.76
N GLY A 54 13.58 -1.94 -17.34
CA GLY A 54 13.78 -1.61 -15.93
C GLY A 54 12.49 -1.80 -15.10
N ASN A 55 11.34 -1.41 -15.62
CA ASN A 55 10.04 -1.64 -14.97
C ASN A 55 9.74 -3.14 -14.87
N ASP A 56 9.88 -3.88 -15.97
CA ASP A 56 9.61 -5.32 -16.01
C ASP A 56 10.49 -6.07 -14.98
N LEU A 57 11.74 -5.64 -14.82
CA LEU A 57 12.64 -6.20 -13.82
C LEU A 57 12.20 -5.83 -12.38
N CYS A 58 11.82 -4.60 -12.13
CA CYS A 58 11.31 -4.19 -10.82
C CYS A 58 10.03 -4.96 -10.44
N ASP A 59 9.13 -5.16 -11.40
CA ASP A 59 7.90 -5.93 -11.20
C ASP A 59 8.20 -7.42 -10.94
N ALA A 60 9.17 -8.00 -11.64
CA ALA A 60 9.61 -9.38 -11.42
C ALA A 60 10.23 -9.55 -10.01
N LEU A 61 11.09 -8.61 -9.58
CA LEU A 61 11.69 -8.63 -8.25
C LEU A 61 10.66 -8.41 -7.14
N PHE A 62 9.64 -7.59 -7.39
CA PHE A 62 8.53 -7.44 -6.45
C PHE A 62 7.70 -8.74 -6.35
N ALA A 63 7.42 -9.41 -7.47
CA ALA A 63 6.71 -10.68 -7.47
C ALA A 63 7.49 -11.76 -6.71
N GLU A 64 8.81 -11.85 -6.93
CA GLU A 64 9.71 -12.74 -6.20
C GLU A 64 9.68 -12.48 -4.67
N ALA A 65 9.72 -11.21 -4.28
CA ALA A 65 9.63 -10.80 -2.88
C ALA A 65 8.30 -11.20 -2.24
N ALA A 66 7.20 -10.99 -2.97
CA ALA A 66 5.86 -11.34 -2.50
C ALA A 66 5.71 -12.85 -2.36
N GLU A 67 6.13 -13.63 -3.36
CA GLU A 67 6.10 -15.10 -3.33
C GLU A 67 6.87 -15.62 -2.12
N TYR A 68 8.12 -15.20 -1.95
CA TYR A 68 8.94 -15.61 -0.80
C TYR A 68 8.28 -15.28 0.54
N ALA A 69 7.78 -14.06 0.71
CA ALA A 69 7.19 -13.62 1.97
C ALA A 69 5.93 -14.45 2.32
N PHE A 70 5.12 -14.81 1.33
CA PHE A 70 3.97 -15.69 1.53
C PHE A 70 4.37 -17.14 1.81
N ASP A 71 5.30 -17.69 1.05
CA ASP A 71 5.78 -19.06 1.23
C ASP A 71 6.41 -19.24 2.61
N SER A 72 7.30 -18.31 3.01
CA SER A 72 7.88 -18.31 4.35
C SER A 72 6.82 -18.25 5.46
N ALA A 73 5.79 -17.40 5.26
CA ALA A 73 4.69 -17.29 6.23
C ALA A 73 3.88 -18.59 6.35
N LEU A 74 3.78 -19.37 5.27
CA LEU A 74 3.02 -20.63 5.23
C LEU A 74 3.86 -21.84 5.70
N GLU A 75 5.15 -21.92 5.33
CA GLU A 75 6.01 -23.06 5.62
C GLU A 75 6.32 -23.21 7.13
N ASN A 76 6.47 -22.11 7.83
CA ASN A 76 6.82 -22.09 9.26
C ASN A 76 5.61 -22.02 10.19
N MET A 77 4.44 -22.50 9.73
CA MET A 77 3.19 -22.37 10.47
C MET A 77 3.16 -23.20 11.77
N ASN A 78 3.24 -22.52 12.89
CA ASN A 78 2.80 -23.00 14.20
C ASN A 78 1.65 -22.11 14.70
N ALA A 79 1.02 -22.46 15.82
CA ALA A 79 -0.13 -21.70 16.33
C ALA A 79 0.17 -20.20 16.57
N SER A 80 1.37 -19.87 17.01
CA SER A 80 1.78 -18.48 17.25
C SER A 80 2.02 -17.71 15.93
N SER A 81 2.72 -18.33 14.96
CA SER A 81 2.97 -17.72 13.66
C SER A 81 1.68 -17.56 12.84
N LEU A 82 0.75 -18.54 12.95
CA LEU A 82 -0.56 -18.43 12.32
C LEU A 82 -1.36 -17.23 12.87
N MET A 83 -1.37 -17.03 14.19
CA MET A 83 -2.06 -15.87 14.78
C MET A 83 -1.43 -14.54 14.35
N LYS A 84 -0.11 -14.47 14.25
CA LYS A 84 0.57 -13.28 13.70
C LYS A 84 0.21 -13.04 12.24
N LEU A 85 0.25 -14.09 11.41
CA LEU A 85 -0.12 -14.00 10.01
C LEU A 85 -1.57 -13.50 9.83
N VAL A 86 -2.52 -14.08 10.56
CA VAL A 86 -3.92 -13.63 10.53
C VAL A 86 -4.03 -12.17 10.96
N SER A 87 -3.37 -11.77 12.05
CA SER A 87 -3.38 -10.38 12.51
C SER A 87 -2.77 -9.43 11.47
N THR A 88 -1.67 -9.81 10.84
CA THR A 88 -1.01 -9.03 9.78
C THR A 88 -1.91 -8.87 8.57
N MET A 89 -2.56 -9.96 8.12
CA MET A 89 -3.50 -9.93 7.00
C MET A 89 -4.73 -9.06 7.31
N MET A 90 -5.30 -9.18 8.52
CA MET A 90 -6.43 -8.36 8.95
C MET A 90 -6.06 -6.88 8.98
N GLY A 91 -4.91 -6.51 9.55
CA GLY A 91 -4.40 -5.13 9.49
C GLY A 91 -4.18 -4.64 8.07
N GLY A 92 -3.69 -5.50 7.18
CA GLY A 92 -3.54 -5.19 5.75
C GLY A 92 -4.88 -4.92 5.04
N LEU A 93 -5.94 -5.65 5.40
CA LEU A 93 -7.30 -5.44 4.88
C LEU A 93 -7.92 -4.13 5.43
N GLU A 94 -7.79 -3.89 6.73
CA GLU A 94 -8.29 -2.67 7.38
C GLU A 94 -7.63 -1.40 6.81
N ASP A 95 -6.33 -1.44 6.58
CA ASP A 95 -5.56 -0.33 6.00
C ASP A 95 -5.63 -0.28 4.47
N ARG A 96 -6.39 -1.17 3.83
CA ARG A 96 -6.49 -1.31 2.37
C ARG A 96 -5.16 -1.56 1.66
N ARG A 97 -4.18 -2.14 2.36
CA ARG A 97 -2.91 -2.64 1.80
C ARG A 97 -3.07 -4.00 1.14
N VAL A 98 -4.14 -4.70 1.49
CA VAL A 98 -4.63 -5.92 0.85
C VAL A 98 -6.07 -5.66 0.43
N MET A 99 -6.43 -6.06 -0.78
CA MET A 99 -7.79 -5.96 -1.30
C MET A 99 -8.18 -7.29 -1.92
N ILE A 100 -9.44 -7.68 -1.74
CA ILE A 100 -9.96 -8.96 -2.21
C ILE A 100 -11.03 -8.72 -3.27
N TRP A 101 -10.92 -9.44 -4.37
CA TRP A 101 -11.94 -9.54 -5.39
C TRP A 101 -12.30 -11.00 -5.63
N LEU A 102 -13.59 -11.31 -5.66
CA LEU A 102 -14.14 -12.65 -5.92
C LEU A 102 -15.03 -12.61 -7.16
N ALA A 103 -14.99 -13.67 -7.95
CA ALA A 103 -15.76 -13.76 -9.19
C ALA A 103 -17.27 -14.02 -8.95
N ASP A 104 -17.63 -14.69 -7.85
CA ASP A 104 -19.02 -14.86 -7.46
C ASP A 104 -19.59 -13.57 -6.87
N ALA A 105 -20.71 -13.09 -7.42
CA ALA A 105 -21.31 -11.82 -7.02
C ALA A 105 -21.83 -11.81 -5.59
N THR A 106 -22.27 -12.95 -5.07
CA THR A 106 -22.78 -13.05 -3.69
C THR A 106 -21.64 -12.98 -2.69
N GLU A 107 -20.57 -13.73 -2.95
CA GLU A 107 -19.35 -13.71 -2.13
C GLU A 107 -18.67 -12.34 -2.19
N GLN A 108 -18.61 -11.71 -3.37
CA GLN A 108 -18.10 -10.36 -3.55
C GLN A 108 -18.90 -9.34 -2.74
N GLY A 109 -20.24 -9.49 -2.66
CA GLY A 109 -21.08 -8.63 -1.84
C GLY A 109 -20.67 -8.65 -0.36
N TYR A 110 -20.31 -9.80 0.20
CA TYR A 110 -19.80 -9.88 1.57
C TYR A 110 -18.46 -9.17 1.74
N ILE A 111 -17.57 -9.27 0.75
CA ILE A 111 -16.27 -8.57 0.77
C ILE A 111 -16.46 -7.05 0.71
N GLU A 112 -17.42 -6.57 -0.08
CA GLU A 112 -17.78 -5.14 -0.16
C GLU A 112 -18.38 -4.62 1.15
N ASP A 113 -19.34 -5.37 1.73
CA ASP A 113 -19.97 -5.02 3.02
C ASP A 113 -18.94 -4.93 4.17
N MET A 114 -17.89 -5.77 4.12
CA MET A 114 -16.78 -5.70 5.06
C MET A 114 -15.78 -4.59 4.76
N GLY A 115 -15.88 -3.91 3.61
CA GLY A 115 -14.95 -2.85 3.20
C GLY A 115 -13.61 -3.35 2.65
N TYR A 116 -13.48 -4.63 2.32
CA TYR A 116 -12.23 -5.29 1.91
C TYR A 116 -12.03 -5.37 0.39
N SER A 117 -12.98 -4.87 -0.39
CA SER A 117 -12.91 -4.87 -1.86
C SER A 117 -12.05 -3.73 -2.44
N GLY A 118 -11.73 -2.72 -1.62
CA GLY A 118 -11.10 -1.49 -2.10
C GLY A 118 -12.07 -0.54 -2.83
N SER A 119 -13.35 -0.90 -2.94
CA SER A 119 -14.37 -0.03 -3.53
C SER A 119 -14.56 1.24 -2.68
N MET A 120 -14.91 2.34 -3.33
CA MET A 120 -15.29 3.55 -2.62
C MET A 120 -16.64 3.34 -1.94
N THR A 121 -16.73 3.66 -0.66
CA THR A 121 -17.99 3.64 0.08
C THR A 121 -18.98 4.62 -0.57
N ALA A 122 -20.20 4.16 -0.83
CA ALA A 122 -21.24 5.03 -1.34
C ALA A 122 -21.56 6.12 -0.31
N ALA A 123 -21.44 7.39 -0.74
CA ALA A 123 -21.80 8.51 0.11
C ALA A 123 -23.32 8.61 0.26
N SER A 124 -23.79 8.91 1.45
CA SER A 124 -25.20 9.23 1.75
C SER A 124 -25.30 10.59 2.45
N GLN A 125 -26.51 11.13 2.53
CA GLN A 125 -26.71 12.36 3.31
C GLN A 125 -26.49 12.15 4.82
N GLN A 126 -26.72 10.93 5.30
CA GLN A 126 -26.52 10.54 6.69
C GLN A 126 -25.05 10.26 7.00
N ASP A 127 -24.35 9.71 6.03
CA ASP A 127 -22.94 9.34 6.13
C ASP A 127 -22.16 9.84 4.89
N PRO A 128 -21.80 11.14 4.89
CA PRO A 128 -21.08 11.74 3.78
C PRO A 128 -19.63 11.23 3.73
N THR A 129 -19.23 10.70 2.59
CA THR A 129 -17.87 10.19 2.36
C THR A 129 -17.12 11.14 1.44
N LEU A 130 -15.89 11.50 1.81
CA LEU A 130 -14.96 12.29 1.00
C LEU A 130 -13.70 11.47 0.75
N GLY A 131 -13.31 11.35 -0.51
CA GLY A 131 -12.00 10.80 -0.90
C GLY A 131 -11.09 11.95 -1.37
N VAL A 132 -9.87 11.99 -0.83
CA VAL A 132 -8.81 12.89 -1.31
C VAL A 132 -7.72 12.03 -1.97
N PHE A 133 -7.46 12.29 -3.24
CA PHE A 133 -6.50 11.51 -4.03
C PHE A 133 -5.46 12.43 -4.64
N VAL A 134 -4.18 12.04 -4.55
CA VAL A 134 -3.09 12.71 -5.25
C VAL A 134 -2.83 11.98 -6.55
N ASN A 135 -2.89 12.71 -7.66
CA ASN A 135 -2.56 12.19 -8.97
C ASN A 135 -1.29 12.88 -9.49
N PHE A 136 -0.30 12.10 -9.90
CA PHE A 136 0.93 12.61 -10.48
C PHE A 136 0.79 12.69 -12.01
N TRP A 137 1.00 13.88 -12.58
CA TRP A 137 0.97 14.10 -14.03
C TRP A 137 2.08 13.35 -14.77
N ALA A 138 3.26 13.24 -14.15
CA ALA A 138 4.40 12.55 -14.74
C ALA A 138 4.61 11.19 -14.05
N GLY A 139 4.94 10.16 -14.83
CA GLY A 139 5.40 8.88 -14.30
C GLY A 139 6.71 9.07 -13.55
N SER A 140 6.63 9.24 -12.23
CA SER A 140 7.81 9.40 -11.38
C SER A 140 7.58 8.75 -10.04
N LYS A 141 8.65 8.44 -9.31
CA LYS A 141 8.60 7.94 -7.93
C LYS A 141 8.69 9.06 -6.88
N LEU A 142 8.50 10.32 -7.27
CA LEU A 142 8.51 11.47 -6.35
C LEU A 142 7.47 11.35 -5.23
N GLY A 143 6.40 10.57 -5.46
CA GLY A 143 5.43 10.20 -4.44
C GLY A 143 6.01 9.52 -3.20
N TRP A 144 7.19 8.91 -3.30
CA TRP A 144 7.90 8.33 -2.15
C TRP A 144 8.18 9.37 -1.04
N TRP A 145 8.49 10.61 -1.43
CA TRP A 145 8.77 11.70 -0.49
C TRP A 145 7.55 12.56 -0.15
N LEU A 146 6.36 12.21 -0.68
CA LEU A 146 5.14 12.98 -0.43
C LEU A 146 4.38 12.38 0.75
N GLY A 147 4.24 13.17 1.81
CA GLY A 147 3.27 12.93 2.87
C GLY A 147 1.99 13.69 2.60
N MET A 148 0.86 13.08 2.94
CA MET A 148 -0.46 13.69 2.87
C MET A 148 -1.18 13.51 4.20
N ASP A 149 -1.64 14.61 4.78
CA ASP A 149 -2.52 14.64 5.95
C ASP A 149 -3.81 15.37 5.59
N THR A 150 -4.96 14.77 5.91
CA THR A 150 -6.26 15.37 5.63
C THR A 150 -7.07 15.48 6.91
N GLN A 151 -7.47 16.70 7.23
CA GLN A 151 -8.30 17.03 8.39
C GLN A 151 -9.66 17.51 7.93
N VAL A 152 -10.72 16.99 8.55
CA VAL A 152 -12.10 17.38 8.29
C VAL A 152 -12.66 18.02 9.55
N SER A 153 -13.19 19.24 9.42
CA SER A 153 -13.84 19.91 10.55
C SER A 153 -15.19 19.29 10.89
N SER A 154 -15.66 19.53 12.11
CA SER A 154 -17.08 19.29 12.42
C SER A 154 -17.98 20.10 11.49
N PRO A 155 -19.12 19.55 11.05
CA PRO A 155 -20.01 20.27 10.13
C PRO A 155 -20.66 21.48 10.79
N VAL A 156 -20.78 22.55 10.01
CA VAL A 156 -21.66 23.68 10.33
C VAL A 156 -23.01 23.43 9.67
N THR A 157 -24.08 23.41 10.46
CA THR A 157 -25.43 23.20 9.96
C THR A 157 -26.10 24.51 9.61
N GLY A 158 -26.54 24.66 8.37
CA GLY A 158 -27.32 25.79 7.89
C GLY A 158 -28.78 25.75 8.34
N ASN A 159 -29.49 26.89 8.23
CA ASN A 159 -30.91 26.97 8.56
C ASN A 159 -31.83 26.12 7.70
N ASP A 160 -31.35 25.72 6.52
CA ASP A 160 -32.02 24.83 5.55
C ASP A 160 -31.71 23.34 5.81
N GLY A 161 -30.96 23.01 6.86
CA GLY A 161 -30.53 21.66 7.19
C GLY A 161 -29.28 21.21 6.40
N SER A 162 -28.68 22.05 5.56
CA SER A 162 -27.43 21.77 4.87
C SER A 162 -26.29 21.61 5.89
N ARG A 163 -25.30 20.77 5.55
CA ARG A 163 -24.07 20.60 6.35
C ARG A 163 -22.86 21.01 5.53
N THR A 164 -22.09 21.94 6.05
CA THR A 164 -20.83 22.39 5.44
C THR A 164 -19.66 21.87 6.23
N TYR A 165 -18.75 21.18 5.54
CA TYR A 165 -17.49 20.68 6.09
C TYR A 165 -16.33 21.49 5.52
N HIS A 166 -15.35 21.82 6.35
CA HIS A 166 -14.08 22.34 5.90
C HIS A 166 -13.06 21.20 5.88
N VAL A 167 -12.46 20.99 4.72
CA VAL A 167 -11.45 19.96 4.51
C VAL A 167 -10.12 20.64 4.22
N THR A 168 -9.11 20.33 5.02
CA THR A 168 -7.75 20.83 4.85
C THR A 168 -6.84 19.64 4.56
N THR A 169 -6.24 19.62 3.37
CA THR A 169 -5.22 18.64 3.01
C THR A 169 -3.86 19.30 2.97
N THR A 170 -2.94 18.81 3.78
CA THR A 170 -1.54 19.24 3.84
C THR A 170 -0.68 18.26 3.08
N LEU A 171 0.05 18.74 2.09
CA LEU A 171 1.06 17.98 1.37
C LEU A 171 2.45 18.39 1.88
N THR A 172 3.24 17.40 2.30
CA THR A 172 4.59 17.62 2.81
C THR A 172 5.58 16.87 1.94
N ASN A 173 6.61 17.58 1.47
CA ASN A 173 7.73 16.97 0.78
C ASN A 173 8.83 16.63 1.77
N PHE A 174 9.18 15.35 1.91
CA PHE A 174 10.22 14.85 2.80
C PHE A 174 11.57 14.63 2.10
N MET A 175 11.67 14.93 0.80
CA MET A 175 12.93 14.82 0.06
C MET A 175 13.99 15.71 0.65
N THR A 176 15.14 15.15 0.97
CA THR A 176 16.29 15.91 1.45
C THR A 176 17.03 16.59 0.29
N ALA A 177 17.81 17.62 0.58
CA ALA A 177 18.64 18.29 -0.42
C ALA A 177 19.71 17.36 -1.03
N GLN A 178 20.05 16.26 -0.37
CA GLN A 178 20.97 15.25 -0.90
C GLN A 178 20.28 14.33 -1.91
N GLU A 179 19.02 13.96 -1.66
CA GLU A 179 18.21 13.12 -2.55
C GLU A 179 17.73 13.88 -3.79
N ALA A 180 17.66 15.22 -3.72
CA ALA A 180 17.25 16.08 -4.83
C ALA A 180 18.37 16.36 -5.87
N LYS A 181 19.58 15.83 -5.68
CA LYS A 181 20.76 16.00 -6.56
C LYS A 181 20.95 14.80 -7.46
#